data_7fe749ca125a389fd5ecc8cd6d810f00
#
_entry.id   7fe749ca125a389fd5ecc8cd6d810f00
#
_cell.length_a   1.000
_cell.length_b   1.000
_cell.length_c   1.000
_cell.angle_alpha   90.00
_cell.angle_beta   90.00
_cell.angle_gamma   90.00
#
_symmetry.space_group_name_H-M   'P 1'
#
loop_
_entity.id
_entity.type
_entity.pdbx_description
1 polymer ?
#
loop_
_entity_poly.entity_id
_entity_poly.type
_entity_poly.pdbx_seq_one_letter_code
_entity_poly.pdbx_strand_id
1 'polypeptide(L)'
;MSATPRPGAAGLGALPAMLYGHAAATPQCPALHYLGQAFSYGKLWRRVERASAHLAATWDVRPGDRVGTLCLNHELQLVLLFACARVGAMFVPLNYRLAAAELQAIATHAQLALLFHDDAHAALAQEACASGCRLAHLDRVLDHPSPYGIDFPNVPDDAPLLLAYTSGTTGKPKGAVHTQAGLLANARASWWAHGMTPDDHVLSVLPMFHVGGLCIQTLPALLAGAQVTLHDRFAPGAWLDAVAQARPSLALMVPATLRAVLAHPSWPDADLSSLRGVMAGSSTIPLSYIEAFHAHGVPLGQVYGATETGPVSVVLKLEDAMARPGYAGWPQPEAEVRLAGPDGAEVPPGEVGELWVSGANVMAGYWGQPDNGLPGGWFHSGDLAHRDADGCIEVVGRSKDMIISGGENIYPAEIENVLVGLPGVQECAVVGVADARWGEVPVAVIVPAPGAPRDTLAPGPVREALAARIARFKLPREVLLLDDLPRSALGKVLKPRLRAMLEARRQPG
;
A
#
# COMPACT_ATOMS: atom_id res chain seq x y z
N MET A 1 -13.01 -9.12 23.65
CA MET A 1 -12.57 -9.09 25.08
C MET A 1 -12.22 -7.64 25.41
N SER A 2 -12.99 -7.00 26.28
CA SER A 2 -12.73 -5.65 26.79
C SER A 2 -11.54 -5.72 27.76
N ALA A 3 -10.36 -5.30 27.32
CA ALA A 3 -9.20 -5.19 28.18
C ALA A 3 -9.36 -3.96 29.09
N THR A 4 -9.49 -4.19 30.39
CA THR A 4 -9.43 -3.14 31.43
C THR A 4 -8.06 -2.42 31.32
N PRO A 5 -8.01 -1.07 31.25
CA PRO A 5 -6.74 -0.34 31.19
C PRO A 5 -5.91 -0.62 32.45
N ARG A 6 -4.65 -1.02 32.23
CA ARG A 6 -3.68 -1.24 33.31
C ARG A 6 -3.20 0.09 33.91
N PRO A 7 -2.79 0.12 35.20
CA PRO A 7 -2.19 1.31 35.80
C PRO A 7 -1.02 1.81 34.93
N GLY A 8 -1.00 3.08 34.57
CA GLY A 8 -0.01 3.70 33.67
C GLY A 8 -0.48 3.93 32.23
N ALA A 9 -1.62 3.37 31.81
CA ALA A 9 -2.22 3.61 30.51
C ALA A 9 -3.22 4.78 30.48
N ALA A 10 -3.49 5.39 31.63
CA ALA A 10 -4.41 6.51 31.71
C ALA A 10 -3.90 7.71 30.90
N GLY A 11 -4.72 8.21 29.97
CA GLY A 11 -4.37 9.32 29.07
C GLY A 11 -3.61 8.91 27.79
N LEU A 12 -3.31 7.62 27.60
CA LEU A 12 -2.78 7.13 26.33
C LEU A 12 -3.95 6.91 25.33
N GLY A 13 -3.84 7.43 24.13
CA GLY A 13 -4.75 7.07 23.02
C GLY A 13 -4.64 5.58 22.66
N ALA A 14 -5.57 5.06 21.86
CA ALA A 14 -5.74 3.62 21.61
C ALA A 14 -4.46 2.91 21.10
N LEU A 15 -3.73 3.49 20.14
CA LEU A 15 -2.52 2.86 19.61
C LEU A 15 -1.37 2.81 20.61
N PRO A 16 -0.97 3.92 21.27
CA PRO A 16 0.07 3.89 22.29
C PRO A 16 -0.28 2.98 23.46
N ALA A 17 -1.55 2.89 23.87
CA ALA A 17 -2.01 2.02 24.95
C ALA A 17 -1.78 0.54 24.63
N MET A 18 -1.98 0.11 23.37
CA MET A 18 -1.72 -1.27 22.95
C MET A 18 -0.22 -1.59 22.99
N LEU A 19 0.63 -0.73 22.41
CA LEU A 19 2.08 -0.93 22.44
C LEU A 19 2.61 -0.96 23.89
N TYR A 20 2.11 -0.05 24.73
CA TYR A 20 2.42 -0.04 26.16
C TYR A 20 1.98 -1.35 26.85
N GLY A 21 0.81 -1.85 26.49
CA GLY A 21 0.30 -3.14 27.03
C GLY A 21 1.28 -4.29 26.81
N HIS A 22 1.85 -4.42 25.60
CA HIS A 22 2.88 -5.40 25.30
C HIS A 22 4.18 -5.11 26.04
N ALA A 23 4.63 -3.85 26.08
CA ALA A 23 5.85 -3.44 26.78
C ALA A 23 5.76 -3.72 28.29
N ALA A 24 4.59 -3.59 28.90
CA ALA A 24 4.35 -3.86 30.32
C ALA A 24 4.18 -5.35 30.61
N ALA A 25 3.54 -6.11 29.70
CA ALA A 25 3.25 -7.53 29.93
C ALA A 25 4.46 -8.42 29.59
N THR A 26 5.14 -8.11 28.50
CA THR A 26 6.21 -8.93 27.90
C THR A 26 7.38 -8.06 27.44
N PRO A 27 8.04 -7.29 28.36
CA PRO A 27 9.03 -6.26 27.99
C PRO A 27 10.24 -6.81 27.24
N GLN A 28 10.56 -8.09 27.38
CA GLN A 28 11.71 -8.73 26.74
C GLN A 28 11.37 -9.39 25.40
N CYS A 29 10.07 -9.56 25.08
CA CYS A 29 9.68 -10.14 23.80
C CYS A 29 10.20 -9.30 22.63
N PRO A 30 10.75 -9.93 21.57
CA PRO A 30 11.18 -9.23 20.35
C PRO A 30 10.01 -8.47 19.73
N ALA A 31 10.24 -7.22 19.38
CA ALA A 31 9.25 -6.40 18.67
C ALA A 31 9.74 -6.04 17.26
N LEU A 32 10.99 -5.60 17.14
CA LEU A 32 11.51 -5.07 15.88
C LEU A 32 12.98 -5.41 15.69
N HIS A 33 13.31 -5.88 14.49
CA HIS A 33 14.69 -6.03 14.00
C HIS A 33 14.91 -5.03 12.85
N TYR A 34 15.98 -4.24 12.96
CA TYR A 34 16.35 -3.26 11.93
C TYR A 34 17.88 -3.15 11.83
N LEU A 35 18.44 -3.36 10.65
CA LEU A 35 19.88 -3.27 10.36
C LEU A 35 20.77 -3.97 11.42
N GLY A 36 20.41 -5.21 11.74
CA GLY A 36 21.14 -6.04 12.73
C GLY A 36 20.91 -5.67 14.20
N GLN A 37 20.10 -4.64 14.48
CA GLN A 37 19.72 -4.29 15.84
C GLN A 37 18.36 -4.90 16.22
N ALA A 38 18.29 -5.48 17.43
CA ALA A 38 17.07 -6.02 18.01
C ALA A 38 16.49 -5.08 19.07
N PHE A 39 15.20 -4.85 18.98
CA PHE A 39 14.42 -4.05 19.92
C PHE A 39 13.31 -4.92 20.52
N SER A 40 13.33 -5.10 21.83
CA SER A 40 12.19 -5.69 22.55
C SER A 40 11.06 -4.67 22.69
N TYR A 41 9.84 -5.12 23.01
CA TYR A 41 8.69 -4.23 23.27
C TYR A 41 9.01 -3.19 24.35
N GLY A 42 9.67 -3.57 25.43
CA GLY A 42 10.09 -2.65 26.48
C GLY A 42 11.13 -1.62 25.99
N LYS A 43 12.06 -2.01 25.09
CA LYS A 43 13.05 -1.08 24.51
C LYS A 43 12.36 -0.14 23.51
N LEU A 44 11.44 -0.65 22.70
CA LEU A 44 10.68 0.15 21.73
C LEU A 44 9.82 1.20 22.45
N TRP A 45 9.11 0.79 23.52
CA TRP A 45 8.29 1.72 24.30
C TRP A 45 9.11 2.84 24.93
N ARG A 46 10.26 2.54 25.54
CA ARG A 46 11.15 3.59 26.08
C ARG A 46 11.62 4.60 25.04
N ARG A 47 11.80 4.16 23.77
CA ARG A 47 12.13 5.07 22.68
C ARG A 47 10.94 5.96 22.32
N VAL A 48 9.72 5.41 22.31
CA VAL A 48 8.49 6.18 22.14
C VAL A 48 8.34 7.24 23.23
N GLU A 49 8.58 6.89 24.50
CA GLU A 49 8.53 7.85 25.61
C GLU A 49 9.54 9.00 25.42
N ARG A 50 10.79 8.68 25.07
CA ARG A 50 11.81 9.70 24.80
C ARG A 50 11.46 10.59 23.62
N ALA A 51 11.00 10.00 22.51
CA ALA A 51 10.59 10.76 21.34
C ALA A 51 9.40 11.67 21.63
N SER A 52 8.40 11.19 22.38
CA SER A 52 7.25 12.02 22.81
C SER A 52 7.70 13.21 23.64
N ALA A 53 8.60 12.99 24.60
CA ALA A 53 9.17 14.04 25.42
C ALA A 53 9.95 15.06 24.59
N HIS A 54 10.72 14.57 23.61
CA HIS A 54 11.50 15.44 22.72
C HIS A 54 10.61 16.29 21.82
N LEU A 55 9.56 15.69 21.24
CA LEU A 55 8.58 16.43 20.44
C LEU A 55 7.91 17.55 21.26
N ALA A 56 7.42 17.24 22.46
CA ALA A 56 6.70 18.20 23.29
C ALA A 56 7.62 19.26 23.89
N ALA A 57 8.72 18.89 24.54
CA ALA A 57 9.53 19.81 25.33
C ALA A 57 10.61 20.53 24.53
N THR A 58 11.18 19.92 23.51
CA THR A 58 12.28 20.51 22.73
C THR A 58 11.77 21.14 21.43
N TRP A 59 10.88 20.44 20.74
CA TRP A 59 10.33 20.90 19.47
C TRP A 59 9.02 21.66 19.60
N ASP A 60 8.47 21.80 20.81
CA ASP A 60 7.21 22.49 21.09
C ASP A 60 6.07 22.04 20.14
N VAL A 61 6.02 20.74 19.86
CA VAL A 61 4.97 20.11 19.04
C VAL A 61 3.69 20.06 19.87
N ARG A 62 2.61 20.57 19.32
CA ARG A 62 1.29 20.67 19.95
C ARG A 62 0.28 19.72 19.31
N PRO A 63 -0.82 19.39 19.99
CA PRO A 63 -1.91 18.66 19.38
C PRO A 63 -2.37 19.32 18.08
N GLY A 64 -2.54 18.51 17.04
CA GLY A 64 -2.89 18.95 15.70
C GLY A 64 -1.71 19.40 14.82
N ASP A 65 -0.48 19.50 15.32
CA ASP A 65 0.70 19.75 14.49
C ASP A 65 1.02 18.56 13.60
N ARG A 66 1.73 18.81 12.50
CA ARG A 66 2.15 17.79 11.54
C ARG A 66 3.65 17.62 11.61
N VAL A 67 4.07 16.37 11.91
CA VAL A 67 5.47 15.94 12.00
C VAL A 67 5.78 15.02 10.83
N GLY A 68 6.64 15.48 9.93
CA GLY A 68 7.01 14.74 8.71
C GLY A 68 8.26 13.89 8.89
N THR A 69 8.39 12.86 8.04
CA THR A 69 9.64 12.13 7.81
C THR A 69 9.94 12.04 6.32
N LEU A 70 11.20 12.23 5.93
CA LEU A 70 11.72 12.05 4.57
C LEU A 70 12.96 11.18 4.63
N CYS A 71 12.79 9.88 4.50
CA CYS A 71 13.86 8.88 4.69
C CYS A 71 13.48 7.54 4.03
N LEU A 72 14.46 6.65 3.91
CA LEU A 72 14.18 5.22 3.71
C LEU A 72 13.40 4.65 4.89
N ASN A 73 12.94 3.39 4.79
CA ASN A 73 12.33 2.75 5.95
C ASN A 73 13.32 2.79 7.13
N HIS A 74 12.85 3.27 8.25
CA HIS A 74 13.64 3.42 9.45
C HIS A 74 12.79 3.13 10.69
N GLU A 75 13.36 2.48 11.71
CA GLU A 75 12.65 2.13 12.93
C GLU A 75 12.13 3.37 13.69
N LEU A 76 12.80 4.52 13.54
CA LEU A 76 12.35 5.79 14.12
C LEU A 76 11.07 6.33 13.50
N GLN A 77 10.67 5.91 12.29
CA GLN A 77 9.36 6.26 11.75
C GLN A 77 8.23 5.64 12.60
N LEU A 78 8.41 4.40 13.03
CA LEU A 78 7.46 3.72 13.92
C LEU A 78 7.45 4.38 15.31
N VAL A 79 8.62 4.72 15.84
CA VAL A 79 8.75 5.46 17.10
C VAL A 79 8.05 6.82 17.00
N LEU A 80 8.25 7.56 15.92
CA LEU A 80 7.59 8.86 15.69
C LEU A 80 6.09 8.75 15.51
N LEU A 81 5.58 7.72 14.83
CA LEU A 81 4.15 7.49 14.72
C LEU A 81 3.49 7.37 16.11
N PHE A 82 4.04 6.52 16.97
CA PHE A 82 3.55 6.35 18.34
C PHE A 82 3.79 7.59 19.22
N ALA A 83 4.89 8.32 19.01
CA ALA A 83 5.14 9.57 19.71
C ALA A 83 4.15 10.66 19.31
N CYS A 84 3.85 10.80 18.01
CA CYS A 84 2.79 11.69 17.51
C CYS A 84 1.43 11.33 18.11
N ALA A 85 1.09 10.03 18.16
CA ALA A 85 -0.14 9.57 18.80
C ALA A 85 -0.26 10.01 20.28
N ARG A 86 0.86 10.00 21.03
CA ARG A 86 0.90 10.43 22.44
C ARG A 86 0.77 11.93 22.63
N VAL A 87 1.36 12.73 21.73
CA VAL A 87 1.32 14.20 21.84
C VAL A 87 0.11 14.82 21.14
N GLY A 88 -0.69 14.00 20.43
CA GLY A 88 -1.85 14.47 19.65
C GLY A 88 -1.48 15.12 18.32
N ALA A 89 -0.27 14.90 17.81
CA ALA A 89 0.19 15.39 16.51
C ALA A 89 -0.13 14.38 15.40
N MET A 90 -0.12 14.85 14.15
CA MET A 90 -0.23 13.98 12.97
C MET A 90 1.14 13.62 12.41
N PHE A 91 1.35 12.34 12.15
CA PHE A 91 2.52 11.81 11.45
C PHE A 91 2.32 11.90 9.94
N VAL A 92 3.30 12.43 9.21
CA VAL A 92 3.26 12.65 7.76
C VAL A 92 4.47 12.00 7.08
N PRO A 93 4.41 10.72 6.70
CA PRO A 93 5.52 10.08 6.01
C PRO A 93 5.56 10.55 4.55
N LEU A 94 6.65 11.20 4.14
CA LEU A 94 6.83 11.74 2.80
C LEU A 94 7.50 10.73 1.87
N ASN A 95 7.04 10.70 0.63
CA ASN A 95 7.63 9.85 -0.40
C ASN A 95 8.93 10.47 -0.94
N TYR A 96 10.07 9.93 -0.54
CA TYR A 96 11.41 10.38 -0.92
C TYR A 96 11.73 10.24 -2.43
N ARG A 97 10.86 9.59 -3.20
CA ARG A 97 11.00 9.43 -4.67
C ARG A 97 10.40 10.60 -5.46
N LEU A 98 9.72 11.52 -4.78
CA LEU A 98 9.13 12.70 -5.41
C LEU A 98 10.21 13.77 -5.63
N ALA A 99 9.99 14.63 -6.63
CA ALA A 99 10.83 15.79 -6.84
C ALA A 99 10.66 16.82 -5.71
N ALA A 100 11.66 17.66 -5.50
CA ALA A 100 11.66 18.69 -4.46
C ALA A 100 10.42 19.60 -4.53
N ALA A 101 10.01 20.03 -5.72
CA ALA A 101 8.83 20.88 -5.91
C ALA A 101 7.52 20.19 -5.49
N GLU A 102 7.39 18.88 -5.73
CA GLU A 102 6.24 18.09 -5.30
C GLU A 102 6.22 17.95 -3.77
N LEU A 103 7.36 17.67 -3.18
CA LEU A 103 7.51 17.59 -1.72
C LEU A 103 7.24 18.92 -1.04
N GLN A 104 7.72 20.04 -1.61
CA GLN A 104 7.45 21.38 -1.11
C GLN A 104 5.95 21.71 -1.15
N ALA A 105 5.27 21.33 -2.24
CA ALA A 105 3.81 21.49 -2.36
C ALA A 105 3.08 20.70 -1.27
N ILE A 106 3.50 19.45 -1.01
CA ILE A 106 2.95 18.60 0.05
C ILE A 106 3.25 19.21 1.43
N ALA A 107 4.49 19.59 1.72
CA ALA A 107 4.89 20.18 2.99
C ALA A 107 4.12 21.47 3.30
N THR A 108 3.90 22.30 2.28
CA THR A 108 3.09 23.53 2.37
C THR A 108 1.61 23.22 2.62
N HIS A 109 1.03 22.30 1.85
CA HIS A 109 -0.37 21.91 2.01
C HIS A 109 -0.63 21.25 3.37
N ALA A 110 0.27 20.36 3.81
CA ALA A 110 0.23 19.76 5.13
C ALA A 110 0.50 20.76 6.25
N GLN A 111 1.07 21.93 5.96
CA GLN A 111 1.57 22.88 6.95
C GLN A 111 2.49 22.17 7.97
N LEU A 112 3.54 21.50 7.47
CA LEU A 112 4.46 20.78 8.35
C LEU A 112 5.10 21.72 9.39
N ALA A 113 5.02 21.34 10.67
CA ALA A 113 5.69 22.05 11.75
C ALA A 113 7.14 21.59 11.92
N LEU A 114 7.40 20.32 11.64
CA LEU A 114 8.71 19.69 11.80
C LEU A 114 8.90 18.59 10.75
N LEU A 115 10.08 18.51 10.14
CA LEU A 115 10.45 17.46 9.17
C LEU A 115 11.76 16.80 9.63
N PHE A 116 11.72 15.51 9.89
CA PHE A 116 12.89 14.68 10.12
C PHE A 116 13.37 14.03 8.81
N HIS A 117 14.69 13.95 8.62
CA HIS A 117 15.31 13.31 7.45
C HIS A 117 16.51 12.44 7.84
N ASP A 118 16.88 11.51 6.97
CA ASP A 118 18.16 10.80 7.03
C ASP A 118 19.24 11.54 6.22
N ASP A 119 20.49 11.05 6.28
CA ASP A 119 21.62 11.65 5.57
C ASP A 119 21.40 11.68 4.05
N ALA A 120 20.85 10.59 3.50
CA ALA A 120 20.66 10.44 2.06
C ALA A 120 19.66 11.48 1.47
N HIS A 121 18.74 11.97 2.31
CA HIS A 121 17.68 12.89 1.89
C HIS A 121 17.82 14.31 2.48
N ALA A 122 18.96 14.64 3.09
CA ALA A 122 19.18 15.95 3.72
C ALA A 122 19.01 17.13 2.74
N ALA A 123 19.63 17.06 1.56
CA ALA A 123 19.49 18.10 0.54
C ALA A 123 18.05 18.23 0.05
N LEU A 124 17.38 17.09 -0.22
CA LEU A 124 15.98 17.06 -0.66
C LEU A 124 15.04 17.62 0.42
N ALA A 125 15.30 17.31 1.70
CA ALA A 125 14.52 17.83 2.82
C ALA A 125 14.67 19.35 2.97
N GLN A 126 15.86 19.88 2.75
CA GLN A 126 16.14 21.32 2.75
C GLN A 126 15.34 22.05 1.67
N GLU A 127 15.28 21.50 0.46
CA GLU A 127 14.51 22.08 -0.66
C GLU A 127 13.00 21.93 -0.45
N ALA A 128 12.58 20.82 0.13
CA ALA A 128 11.15 20.53 0.38
C ALA A 128 10.60 21.31 1.57
N CYS A 129 11.44 21.74 2.51
CA CYS A 129 10.99 22.38 3.75
C CYS A 129 10.36 23.74 3.46
N ALA A 130 9.05 23.86 3.71
CA ALA A 130 8.31 25.09 3.51
C ALA A 130 8.67 26.13 4.59
N SER A 131 8.36 27.40 4.32
CA SER A 131 8.52 28.48 5.32
C SER A 131 7.78 28.15 6.62
N GLY A 132 8.51 28.21 7.74
CA GLY A 132 7.98 27.90 9.08
C GLY A 132 8.11 26.43 9.50
N CYS A 133 8.52 25.51 8.59
CA CYS A 133 8.86 24.14 8.93
C CYS A 133 10.26 24.08 9.53
N ARG A 134 10.40 23.42 10.68
CA ARG A 134 11.71 23.13 11.27
C ARG A 134 12.27 21.84 10.68
N LEU A 135 13.58 21.79 10.49
CA LEU A 135 14.28 20.65 9.91
C LEU A 135 15.19 19.99 10.94
N ALA A 136 15.20 18.68 11.02
CA ALA A 136 16.08 17.93 11.92
C ALA A 136 16.50 16.59 11.32
N HIS A 137 17.69 16.12 11.69
CA HIS A 137 18.12 14.76 11.36
C HIS A 137 17.41 13.73 12.24
N LEU A 138 17.17 12.53 11.71
CA LEU A 138 16.49 11.43 12.43
C LEU A 138 17.18 11.05 13.74
N ASP A 139 18.51 11.14 13.83
CA ASP A 139 19.23 10.84 15.06
C ASP A 139 18.81 11.73 16.24
N ARG A 140 18.26 12.91 15.94
CA ARG A 140 17.78 13.85 16.96
C ARG A 140 16.44 13.44 17.58
N VAL A 141 15.75 12.45 17.03
CA VAL A 141 14.43 12.00 17.54
C VAL A 141 14.46 11.62 19.02
N LEU A 142 15.59 11.10 19.49
CA LEU A 142 15.75 10.57 20.85
C LEU A 142 16.66 11.44 21.74
N ASP A 143 16.95 12.68 21.38
CA ASP A 143 17.92 13.51 22.10
C ASP A 143 17.45 14.00 23.49
N HIS A 144 16.18 13.83 23.82
CA HIS A 144 15.70 14.23 25.12
C HIS A 144 16.27 13.35 26.24
N PRO A 145 16.89 13.95 27.29
CA PRO A 145 17.60 13.18 28.30
C PRO A 145 16.69 12.33 29.21
N SER A 146 15.46 12.78 29.43
CA SER A 146 14.50 12.09 30.33
C SER A 146 13.08 12.23 29.84
N PRO A 147 12.28 11.15 29.81
CA PRO A 147 10.85 11.21 29.51
C PRO A 147 9.99 11.63 30.71
N TYR A 148 10.58 11.81 31.88
CA TYR A 148 9.85 12.06 33.14
C TYR A 148 9.56 13.56 33.35
N GLY A 149 8.42 13.84 34.00
CA GLY A 149 8.01 15.21 34.36
C GLY A 149 7.39 16.01 33.22
N ILE A 150 6.95 15.35 32.14
CA ILE A 150 6.23 15.96 31.04
C ILE A 150 4.77 15.50 31.09
N ASP A 151 3.87 16.45 31.18
CA ASP A 151 2.43 16.20 31.07
C ASP A 151 2.04 16.12 29.59
N PHE A 152 1.48 14.99 29.20
CA PHE A 152 0.94 14.77 27.86
C PHE A 152 -0.57 15.03 27.85
N PRO A 153 -1.10 15.57 26.74
CA PRO A 153 -2.53 15.76 26.62
C PRO A 153 -3.28 14.43 26.66
N ASN A 154 -4.52 14.45 27.12
CA ASN A 154 -5.43 13.33 26.91
C ASN A 154 -5.89 13.36 25.46
N VAL A 155 -5.37 12.46 24.64
CA VAL A 155 -5.64 12.40 23.19
C VAL A 155 -6.80 11.44 22.96
N PRO A 156 -7.94 11.89 22.39
CA PRO A 156 -9.07 11.03 22.11
C PRO A 156 -8.75 10.05 20.96
N ASP A 157 -9.44 8.91 20.93
CA ASP A 157 -9.19 7.85 19.94
C ASP A 157 -9.54 8.26 18.51
N ASP A 158 -10.45 9.21 18.34
CA ASP A 158 -10.81 9.80 17.04
C ASP A 158 -9.88 10.94 16.60
N ALA A 159 -8.83 11.25 17.39
CA ALA A 159 -7.85 12.24 16.98
C ALA A 159 -7.11 11.81 15.71
N PRO A 160 -6.93 12.75 14.73
CA PRO A 160 -6.12 12.52 13.55
C PRO A 160 -4.68 12.13 13.90
N LEU A 161 -4.16 11.06 13.27
CA LEU A 161 -2.81 10.60 13.54
C LEU A 161 -1.94 10.44 12.28
N LEU A 162 -2.46 9.84 11.23
CA LEU A 162 -1.71 9.62 10.00
C LEU A 162 -2.28 10.50 8.89
N LEU A 163 -1.42 11.30 8.26
CA LEU A 163 -1.74 12.07 7.06
C LEU A 163 -0.97 11.48 5.90
N ALA A 164 -1.62 10.62 5.13
CA ALA A 164 -1.02 9.90 4.01
C ALA A 164 -1.36 10.55 2.66
N TYR A 165 -0.34 11.00 1.92
CA TYR A 165 -0.54 11.65 0.63
C TYR A 165 -0.65 10.66 -0.53
N THR A 166 -1.62 10.90 -1.40
CA THR A 166 -1.82 10.17 -2.65
C THR A 166 -1.64 11.10 -3.85
N SER A 167 -1.21 10.54 -4.99
CA SER A 167 -1.20 11.24 -6.27
C SER A 167 -2.65 11.35 -6.78
N GLY A 168 -3.35 12.40 -6.42
CA GLY A 168 -4.74 12.61 -6.84
C GLY A 168 -4.92 12.49 -8.36
N THR A 169 -6.10 12.05 -8.78
CA THR A 169 -6.48 11.93 -10.21
C THR A 169 -6.41 13.26 -10.97
N THR A 170 -6.42 14.37 -10.27
CA THR A 170 -6.32 15.75 -10.79
C THR A 170 -4.88 16.26 -10.87
N GLY A 171 -3.88 15.43 -10.58
CA GLY A 171 -2.46 15.81 -10.55
C GLY A 171 -2.02 16.58 -9.30
N LYS A 172 -2.95 17.01 -8.43
CA LYS A 172 -2.62 17.60 -7.13
C LYS A 172 -2.65 16.53 -6.04
N PRO A 173 -1.63 16.44 -5.16
CA PRO A 173 -1.63 15.48 -4.08
C PRO A 173 -2.77 15.76 -3.10
N LYS A 174 -3.44 14.70 -2.65
CA LYS A 174 -4.48 14.75 -1.61
C LYS A 174 -3.96 14.02 -0.37
N GLY A 175 -4.17 14.60 0.80
CA GLY A 175 -3.81 13.99 2.08
C GLY A 175 -5.01 13.29 2.71
N ALA A 176 -5.01 11.96 2.76
CA ALA A 176 -6.01 11.18 3.49
C ALA A 176 -5.69 11.21 4.99
N VAL A 177 -6.67 11.56 5.81
CA VAL A 177 -6.54 11.68 7.27
C VAL A 177 -7.05 10.41 7.94
N HIS A 178 -6.19 9.71 8.68
CA HIS A 178 -6.59 8.56 9.50
C HIS A 178 -6.48 8.90 10.99
N THR A 179 -7.50 8.53 11.74
CA THR A 179 -7.55 8.67 13.20
C THR A 179 -6.87 7.49 13.89
N GLN A 180 -6.56 7.60 15.18
CA GLN A 180 -6.07 6.47 15.96
C GLN A 180 -7.05 5.30 15.93
N ALA A 181 -8.35 5.56 16.14
CA ALA A 181 -9.40 4.53 16.05
C ALA A 181 -9.47 3.88 14.67
N GLY A 182 -9.37 4.67 13.58
CA GLY A 182 -9.37 4.16 12.21
C GLY A 182 -8.18 3.24 11.93
N LEU A 183 -6.98 3.62 12.37
CA LEU A 183 -5.78 2.77 12.25
C LEU A 183 -5.88 1.48 13.08
N LEU A 184 -6.53 1.55 14.27
CA LEU A 184 -6.77 0.36 15.08
C LEU A 184 -7.82 -0.55 14.42
N ALA A 185 -8.89 0.00 13.84
CA ALA A 185 -9.87 -0.77 13.06
C ALA A 185 -9.19 -1.48 11.88
N ASN A 186 -8.32 -0.78 11.15
CA ASN A 186 -7.51 -1.39 10.09
C ASN A 186 -6.55 -2.47 10.62
N ALA A 187 -5.96 -2.29 11.81
CA ALA A 187 -5.13 -3.32 12.42
C ALA A 187 -5.94 -4.59 12.75
N ARG A 188 -7.17 -4.45 13.28
CA ARG A 188 -8.08 -5.59 13.52
C ARG A 188 -8.45 -6.30 12.21
N ALA A 189 -8.75 -5.53 11.16
CA ALA A 189 -8.97 -6.07 9.83
C ALA A 189 -7.74 -6.86 9.32
N SER A 190 -6.55 -6.34 9.55
CA SER A 190 -5.29 -7.02 9.20
C SER A 190 -5.07 -8.30 10.01
N TRP A 191 -5.35 -8.30 11.31
CA TRP A 191 -5.25 -9.52 12.14
C TRP A 191 -6.18 -10.61 11.62
N TRP A 192 -7.41 -10.25 11.31
CA TRP A 192 -8.37 -11.18 10.71
C TRP A 192 -7.90 -11.68 9.32
N ALA A 193 -7.41 -10.76 8.48
CA ALA A 193 -6.96 -11.05 7.12
C ALA A 193 -5.81 -12.07 7.08
N HIS A 194 -4.87 -11.93 8.01
CA HIS A 194 -3.66 -12.74 8.06
C HIS A 194 -3.74 -13.89 9.07
N GLY A 195 -4.83 -13.98 9.88
CA GLY A 195 -4.85 -14.82 11.07
C GLY A 195 -3.66 -14.49 12.00
N MET A 196 -3.33 -13.19 12.13
CA MET A 196 -2.12 -12.73 12.81
C MET A 196 -2.21 -12.93 14.33
N THR A 197 -1.15 -13.45 14.90
CA THR A 197 -1.01 -13.74 16.34
C THR A 197 0.29 -13.13 16.89
N PRO A 198 0.48 -13.07 18.22
CA PRO A 198 1.77 -12.65 18.80
C PRO A 198 2.97 -13.54 18.42
N ASP A 199 2.72 -14.77 17.98
CA ASP A 199 3.79 -15.71 17.57
C ASP A 199 4.28 -15.48 16.15
N ASP A 200 3.62 -14.59 15.39
CA ASP A 200 4.01 -14.27 14.01
C ASP A 200 5.25 -13.39 13.95
N HIS A 201 5.99 -13.59 12.87
CA HIS A 201 7.13 -12.78 12.48
C HIS A 201 6.92 -12.23 11.07
N VAL A 202 6.78 -10.92 10.95
CA VAL A 202 6.54 -10.23 9.69
C VAL A 202 7.85 -9.73 9.08
N LEU A 203 8.08 -10.01 7.79
CA LEU A 203 9.13 -9.39 6.99
C LEU A 203 8.59 -8.16 6.24
N SER A 204 8.94 -6.98 6.72
CA SER A 204 8.50 -5.69 6.16
C SER A 204 9.58 -5.10 5.25
N VAL A 205 9.29 -5.01 3.95
CA VAL A 205 10.22 -4.51 2.92
C VAL A 205 9.62 -3.39 2.06
N LEU A 206 8.29 -3.17 2.16
CA LEU A 206 7.62 -2.13 1.40
C LEU A 206 7.80 -0.75 2.05
N PRO A 207 7.79 0.34 1.25
CA PRO A 207 7.99 1.69 1.79
C PRO A 207 6.93 2.08 2.81
N MET A 208 7.35 2.52 4.00
CA MET A 208 6.47 2.97 5.07
C MET A 208 5.90 4.39 4.88
N PHE A 209 6.35 5.14 3.89
CA PHE A 209 5.66 6.36 3.47
C PHE A 209 4.32 6.04 2.77
N HIS A 210 4.07 4.79 2.43
CA HIS A 210 2.83 4.30 1.86
C HIS A 210 2.08 3.43 2.87
N VAL A 211 0.75 3.58 2.93
CA VAL A 211 -0.10 2.78 3.83
C VAL A 211 0.05 1.27 3.62
N GLY A 212 0.39 0.83 2.39
CA GLY A 212 0.70 -0.58 2.11
C GLY A 212 1.85 -1.10 2.97
N GLY A 213 2.97 -0.38 3.03
CA GLY A 213 4.13 -0.77 3.84
C GLY A 213 3.92 -0.55 5.34
N LEU A 214 3.19 0.50 5.73
CA LEU A 214 2.99 0.84 7.14
C LEU A 214 1.79 0.12 7.76
N CYS A 215 0.62 0.11 7.09
CA CYS A 215 -0.67 -0.20 7.72
C CYS A 215 -1.21 -1.61 7.42
N ILE A 216 -0.66 -2.36 6.43
CA ILE A 216 -1.17 -3.72 6.14
C ILE A 216 -0.58 -4.75 7.10
N GLN A 217 0.74 -4.76 7.33
CA GLN A 217 1.36 -5.76 8.22
C GLN A 217 2.22 -5.13 9.31
N THR A 218 3.03 -4.09 9.02
CA THR A 218 4.06 -3.57 9.93
C THR A 218 3.49 -3.03 11.24
N LEU A 219 2.60 -2.05 11.18
CA LEU A 219 1.92 -1.49 12.37
C LEU A 219 1.01 -2.52 13.02
N PRO A 220 0.15 -3.27 12.28
CA PRO A 220 -0.68 -4.32 12.87
C PRO A 220 0.11 -5.39 13.62
N ALA A 221 1.28 -5.81 13.13
CA ALA A 221 2.13 -6.77 13.80
C ALA A 221 2.59 -6.28 15.19
N LEU A 222 3.07 -5.03 15.27
CA LEU A 222 3.46 -4.43 16.55
C LEU A 222 2.28 -4.29 17.52
N LEU A 223 1.09 -4.00 17.01
CA LEU A 223 -0.12 -3.90 17.82
C LEU A 223 -0.65 -5.29 18.25
N ALA A 224 -0.38 -6.34 17.48
CA ALA A 224 -0.70 -7.72 17.84
C ALA A 224 0.26 -8.34 18.88
N GLY A 225 1.42 -7.73 19.13
CA GLY A 225 2.47 -8.32 19.95
C GLY A 225 3.44 -9.20 19.16
N ALA A 226 3.34 -9.22 17.83
CA ALA A 226 4.18 -9.98 16.92
C ALA A 226 5.52 -9.28 16.63
N GLN A 227 6.45 -10.01 16.02
CA GLN A 227 7.77 -9.50 15.65
C GLN A 227 7.78 -8.94 14.24
N VAL A 228 8.56 -7.89 14.00
CA VAL A 228 8.80 -7.32 12.66
C VAL A 228 10.30 -7.33 12.36
N THR A 229 10.71 -7.87 11.22
CA THR A 229 12.00 -7.56 10.59
C THR A 229 11.77 -6.50 9.52
N LEU A 230 12.34 -5.32 9.73
CA LEU A 230 12.20 -4.17 8.85
C LEU A 230 13.48 -4.01 8.00
N HIS A 231 13.32 -4.00 6.68
CA HIS A 231 14.38 -3.59 5.76
C HIS A 231 14.24 -2.11 5.42
N ASP A 232 15.36 -1.43 5.26
CA ASP A 232 15.40 -0.03 4.82
C ASP A 232 14.80 0.15 3.42
N ARG A 233 14.97 -0.85 2.57
CA ARG A 233 14.42 -0.94 1.21
C ARG A 233 14.33 -2.40 0.77
N PHE A 234 13.52 -2.63 -0.25
CA PHE A 234 13.45 -3.93 -0.89
C PHE A 234 14.67 -4.19 -1.78
N ALA A 235 15.25 -5.39 -1.65
CA ALA A 235 16.18 -6.00 -2.59
C ALA A 235 15.87 -7.51 -2.67
N PRO A 236 15.73 -8.11 -3.88
CA PRO A 236 15.24 -9.48 -4.01
C PRO A 236 16.14 -10.52 -3.34
N GLY A 237 17.47 -10.42 -3.46
CA GLY A 237 18.40 -11.32 -2.77
C GLY A 237 18.31 -11.18 -1.25
N ALA A 238 18.30 -9.94 -0.73
CA ALA A 238 18.16 -9.70 0.71
C ALA A 238 16.80 -10.18 1.27
N TRP A 239 15.74 -10.16 0.46
CA TRP A 239 14.44 -10.73 0.84
C TRP A 239 14.53 -12.26 0.98
N LEU A 240 15.12 -12.95 -0.01
CA LEU A 240 15.34 -14.41 0.02
C LEU A 240 16.23 -14.82 1.20
N ASP A 241 17.33 -14.09 1.42
CA ASP A 241 18.23 -14.33 2.56
C ASP A 241 17.50 -14.15 3.90
N ALA A 242 16.67 -13.11 4.03
CA ALA A 242 15.90 -12.88 5.24
C ALA A 242 14.85 -13.97 5.49
N VAL A 243 14.19 -14.48 4.45
CA VAL A 243 13.25 -15.60 4.58
C VAL A 243 13.97 -16.85 5.07
N ALA A 244 15.14 -17.17 4.51
CA ALA A 244 15.91 -18.34 4.91
C ALA A 244 16.50 -18.22 6.34
N GLN A 245 17.01 -17.03 6.72
CA GLN A 245 17.77 -16.83 7.95
C GLN A 245 16.92 -16.37 9.14
N ALA A 246 16.09 -15.32 8.94
CA ALA A 246 15.23 -14.77 9.99
C ALA A 246 13.92 -15.54 10.13
N ARG A 247 13.58 -16.38 9.13
CA ARG A 247 12.41 -17.28 9.13
C ARG A 247 11.09 -16.59 9.48
N PRO A 248 10.71 -15.50 8.76
CA PRO A 248 9.42 -14.86 8.96
C PRO A 248 8.27 -15.83 8.63
N SER A 249 7.14 -15.65 9.29
CA SER A 249 5.90 -16.39 9.00
C SER A 249 5.02 -15.71 7.95
N LEU A 250 5.15 -14.38 7.80
CA LEU A 250 4.34 -13.56 6.92
C LEU A 250 5.21 -12.53 6.17
N ALA A 251 4.85 -12.25 4.93
CA ALA A 251 5.39 -11.16 4.15
C ALA A 251 4.29 -10.49 3.32
N LEU A 252 4.48 -9.20 3.01
CA LEU A 252 3.63 -8.45 2.10
C LEU A 252 4.45 -8.02 0.90
N MET A 253 3.93 -8.28 -0.29
CA MET A 253 4.57 -7.96 -1.55
C MET A 253 3.63 -7.22 -2.51
N VAL A 254 4.20 -6.64 -3.55
CA VAL A 254 3.47 -6.03 -4.66
C VAL A 254 3.98 -6.64 -5.97
N PRO A 255 3.28 -6.51 -7.12
CA PRO A 255 3.70 -7.16 -8.36
C PRO A 255 5.16 -6.90 -8.74
N ALA A 256 5.66 -5.68 -8.52
CA ALA A 256 7.05 -5.34 -8.83
C ALA A 256 8.06 -6.12 -7.97
N THR A 257 7.78 -6.32 -6.68
CA THR A 257 8.65 -7.08 -5.77
C THR A 257 8.52 -8.58 -6.01
N LEU A 258 7.31 -9.09 -6.28
CA LEU A 258 7.09 -10.48 -6.70
C LEU A 258 7.92 -10.80 -7.95
N ARG A 259 7.78 -9.99 -8.99
CA ARG A 259 8.56 -10.15 -10.23
C ARG A 259 10.06 -10.18 -9.97
N ALA A 260 10.57 -9.26 -9.16
CA ALA A 260 12.00 -9.18 -8.90
C ALA A 260 12.53 -10.40 -8.14
N VAL A 261 11.75 -10.97 -7.22
CA VAL A 261 12.11 -12.21 -6.51
C VAL A 261 12.05 -13.41 -7.45
N LEU A 262 10.98 -13.52 -8.26
CA LEU A 262 10.83 -14.60 -9.25
C LEU A 262 11.94 -14.61 -10.30
N ALA A 263 12.46 -13.43 -10.65
CA ALA A 263 13.58 -13.29 -11.60
C ALA A 263 14.96 -13.49 -10.95
N HIS A 264 15.04 -13.65 -9.63
CA HIS A 264 16.33 -13.82 -8.95
C HIS A 264 16.90 -15.23 -9.18
N PRO A 265 18.20 -15.38 -9.46
CA PRO A 265 18.82 -16.69 -9.74
C PRO A 265 18.61 -17.72 -8.62
N SER A 266 18.52 -17.31 -7.38
CA SER A 266 18.30 -18.19 -6.23
C SER A 266 16.82 -18.57 -6.00
N TRP A 267 15.89 -18.08 -6.81
CA TRP A 267 14.47 -18.39 -6.64
C TRP A 267 14.15 -19.89 -6.72
N PRO A 268 14.66 -20.64 -7.71
CA PRO A 268 14.30 -22.06 -7.87
C PRO A 268 14.63 -22.92 -6.64
N ASP A 269 15.70 -22.57 -5.91
CA ASP A 269 16.21 -23.31 -4.76
C ASP A 269 15.90 -22.61 -3.42
N ALA A 270 15.00 -21.60 -3.42
CA ALA A 270 14.71 -20.80 -2.24
C ALA A 270 13.98 -21.63 -1.17
N ASP A 271 14.49 -21.59 0.08
CA ASP A 271 13.78 -22.12 1.23
C ASP A 271 12.74 -21.11 1.75
N LEU A 272 11.48 -21.32 1.36
CA LEU A 272 10.34 -20.54 1.79
C LEU A 272 9.53 -21.23 2.91
N SER A 273 10.02 -22.31 3.48
CA SER A 273 9.28 -23.19 4.41
C SER A 273 8.84 -22.52 5.72
N SER A 274 9.42 -21.36 6.08
CA SER A 274 8.98 -20.57 7.23
C SER A 274 7.72 -19.77 6.97
N LEU A 275 7.47 -19.40 5.69
CA LEU A 275 6.32 -18.59 5.31
C LEU A 275 5.05 -19.45 5.35
N ARG A 276 4.14 -19.15 6.25
CA ARG A 276 2.78 -19.70 6.20
C ARG A 276 1.93 -19.03 5.11
N GLY A 277 2.39 -17.90 4.58
CA GLY A 277 1.85 -17.25 3.40
C GLY A 277 2.45 -15.89 3.11
N VAL A 278 2.25 -15.47 1.88
CA VAL A 278 2.53 -14.12 1.38
C VAL A 278 1.22 -13.45 1.03
N MET A 279 1.06 -12.19 1.45
CA MET A 279 -0.04 -11.36 0.96
C MET A 279 0.45 -10.44 -0.15
N ALA A 280 -0.41 -10.17 -1.12
CA ALA A 280 -0.10 -9.24 -2.19
C ALA A 280 -1.24 -8.25 -2.43
N GLY A 281 -0.92 -7.08 -2.98
CA GLY A 281 -1.91 -6.05 -3.22
C GLY A 281 -1.37 -4.86 -4.01
N SER A 282 -2.02 -3.73 -3.90
CA SER A 282 -1.71 -2.46 -4.59
C SER A 282 -2.12 -2.37 -6.05
N SER A 283 -2.13 -3.46 -6.80
CA SER A 283 -2.63 -3.58 -8.18
C SER A 283 -2.89 -5.06 -8.50
N THR A 284 -3.48 -5.34 -9.65
CA THR A 284 -3.71 -6.71 -10.13
C THR A 284 -2.42 -7.53 -10.09
N ILE A 285 -2.49 -8.72 -9.52
CA ILE A 285 -1.38 -9.66 -9.42
C ILE A 285 -1.48 -10.64 -10.59
N PRO A 286 -0.47 -10.73 -11.46
CA PRO A 286 -0.46 -11.72 -12.53
C PRO A 286 -0.61 -13.14 -12.00
N LEU A 287 -1.47 -13.93 -12.63
CA LEU A 287 -1.74 -15.31 -12.20
C LEU A 287 -0.47 -16.16 -12.17
N SER A 288 0.43 -15.97 -13.13
CA SER A 288 1.72 -16.67 -13.17
C SER A 288 2.60 -16.42 -11.95
N TYR A 289 2.50 -15.24 -11.30
CA TYR A 289 3.24 -14.96 -10.07
C TYR A 289 2.62 -15.69 -8.87
N ILE A 290 1.29 -15.75 -8.83
CA ILE A 290 0.55 -16.52 -7.81
C ILE A 290 0.92 -17.99 -7.91
N GLU A 291 0.83 -18.57 -9.11
CA GLU A 291 1.16 -19.98 -9.39
C GLU A 291 2.60 -20.33 -9.02
N ALA A 292 3.55 -19.41 -9.25
CA ALA A 292 4.95 -19.64 -8.89
C ALA A 292 5.16 -19.78 -7.37
N PHE A 293 4.49 -18.97 -6.54
CA PHE A 293 4.51 -19.12 -5.07
C PHE A 293 3.78 -20.38 -4.63
N HIS A 294 2.62 -20.68 -5.23
CA HIS A 294 1.86 -21.90 -4.95
C HIS A 294 2.67 -23.17 -5.26
N ALA A 295 3.50 -23.17 -6.32
CA ALA A 295 4.40 -24.27 -6.66
C ALA A 295 5.49 -24.52 -5.59
N HIS A 296 5.88 -23.48 -4.82
CA HIS A 296 6.74 -23.60 -3.64
C HIS A 296 5.96 -23.95 -2.35
N GLY A 297 4.65 -24.25 -2.46
CA GLY A 297 3.80 -24.57 -1.32
C GLY A 297 3.42 -23.36 -0.45
N VAL A 298 3.67 -22.14 -0.90
CA VAL A 298 3.37 -20.90 -0.17
C VAL A 298 2.08 -20.28 -0.72
N PRO A 299 0.99 -20.22 0.06
CA PRO A 299 -0.23 -19.54 -0.34
C PRO A 299 0.03 -18.03 -0.55
N LEU A 300 -0.46 -17.50 -1.68
CA LEU A 300 -0.41 -16.07 -1.98
C LEU A 300 -1.82 -15.49 -1.92
N GLY A 301 -2.16 -14.91 -0.76
CA GLY A 301 -3.42 -14.21 -0.55
C GLY A 301 -3.40 -12.80 -1.12
N GLN A 302 -4.55 -12.14 -1.14
CA GLN A 302 -4.67 -10.78 -1.65
C GLN A 302 -5.30 -9.84 -0.64
N VAL A 303 -4.82 -8.60 -0.62
CA VAL A 303 -5.42 -7.49 0.13
C VAL A 303 -5.76 -6.39 -0.86
N TYR A 304 -7.04 -6.08 -0.96
CA TYR A 304 -7.54 -4.95 -1.72
C TYR A 304 -7.94 -3.80 -0.77
N GLY A 305 -7.57 -2.61 -1.17
CA GLY A 305 -7.93 -1.35 -0.52
C GLY A 305 -7.14 -0.19 -1.10
N ALA A 306 -7.49 1.00 -0.65
CA ALA A 306 -6.86 2.26 -1.04
C ALA A 306 -6.26 2.95 0.20
N THR A 307 -5.50 4.01 -0.01
CA THR A 307 -5.04 4.86 1.09
C THR A 307 -6.23 5.36 1.90
N GLU A 308 -7.28 5.73 1.21
CA GLU A 308 -8.52 6.29 1.77
C GLU A 308 -9.33 5.26 2.59
N THR A 309 -9.14 3.97 2.36
CA THR A 309 -9.90 2.91 3.04
C THR A 309 -9.11 2.19 4.13
N GLY A 310 -7.92 2.72 4.52
CA GLY A 310 -7.08 2.17 5.58
C GLY A 310 -6.44 0.82 5.29
N PRO A 311 -5.97 0.53 4.22
CA PRO A 311 -5.88 -0.26 3.00
C PRO A 311 -6.41 -1.70 3.07
N VAL A 312 -7.00 -2.17 4.16
CA VAL A 312 -7.54 -3.54 4.28
C VAL A 312 -9.06 -3.52 4.22
N SER A 313 -9.64 -3.70 3.03
CA SER A 313 -11.09 -3.64 2.80
C SER A 313 -11.67 -4.96 2.31
N VAL A 314 -11.05 -5.58 1.31
CA VAL A 314 -11.42 -6.90 0.77
C VAL A 314 -10.19 -7.79 0.82
N VAL A 315 -10.36 -9.04 1.22
CA VAL A 315 -9.24 -9.94 1.48
C VAL A 315 -9.52 -11.34 0.95
N LEU A 316 -8.60 -11.87 0.16
CA LEU A 316 -8.47 -13.30 -0.10
C LEU A 316 -7.51 -13.87 0.93
N LYS A 317 -8.03 -14.57 1.93
CA LYS A 317 -7.23 -15.14 3.02
C LYS A 317 -6.33 -16.25 2.52
N LEU A 318 -5.28 -16.54 3.30
CA LEU A 318 -4.30 -17.58 2.94
C LEU A 318 -4.94 -18.98 2.81
N GLU A 319 -5.97 -19.27 3.60
CA GLU A 319 -6.70 -20.55 3.56
C GLU A 319 -7.46 -20.76 2.25
N ASP A 320 -7.89 -19.67 1.59
CA ASP A 320 -8.64 -19.70 0.33
C ASP A 320 -7.75 -19.45 -0.90
N ALA A 321 -6.52 -18.98 -0.70
CA ALA A 321 -5.65 -18.49 -1.76
C ALA A 321 -5.33 -19.52 -2.83
N MET A 322 -5.11 -20.79 -2.42
CA MET A 322 -4.82 -21.90 -3.35
C MET A 322 -6.02 -22.26 -4.21
N ALA A 323 -7.24 -22.11 -3.69
CA ALA A 323 -8.47 -22.49 -4.39
C ALA A 323 -9.01 -21.37 -5.31
N ARG A 324 -8.66 -20.10 -5.02
CA ARG A 324 -9.21 -18.92 -5.71
C ARG A 324 -8.12 -17.93 -6.17
N PRO A 325 -7.15 -18.39 -6.96
CA PRO A 325 -6.06 -17.52 -7.42
C PRO A 325 -6.61 -16.38 -8.28
N GLY A 326 -6.17 -15.13 -7.99
CA GLY A 326 -6.55 -13.94 -8.76
C GLY A 326 -7.75 -13.15 -8.21
N TYR A 327 -8.58 -13.74 -7.35
CA TYR A 327 -9.67 -13.04 -6.68
C TYR A 327 -9.16 -12.08 -5.60
N ALA A 328 -9.90 -10.99 -5.36
CA ALA A 328 -9.64 -10.10 -4.22
C ALA A 328 -10.19 -10.67 -2.89
N GLY A 329 -11.17 -11.58 -2.94
CA GLY A 329 -11.74 -12.25 -1.78
C GLY A 329 -13.04 -11.64 -1.26
N TRP A 330 -13.19 -11.54 0.06
CA TRP A 330 -14.39 -11.07 0.72
C TRP A 330 -14.14 -9.80 1.54
N PRO A 331 -15.18 -8.98 1.79
CA PRO A 331 -15.08 -7.85 2.71
C PRO A 331 -14.58 -8.29 4.08
N GLN A 332 -13.70 -7.49 4.70
CA GLN A 332 -13.32 -7.70 6.10
C GLN A 332 -14.52 -7.41 7.04
N PRO A 333 -14.59 -8.02 8.25
CA PRO A 333 -15.79 -8.02 9.08
C PRO A 333 -16.29 -6.64 9.54
N GLU A 334 -15.43 -5.63 9.62
CA GLU A 334 -15.77 -4.28 10.08
C GLU A 334 -15.94 -3.28 8.91
N ALA A 335 -15.89 -3.75 7.64
CA ALA A 335 -16.14 -2.93 6.45
C ALA A 335 -17.36 -3.41 5.70
N GLU A 336 -18.17 -2.45 5.27
CA GLU A 336 -19.22 -2.68 4.30
C GLU A 336 -18.67 -2.41 2.90
N VAL A 337 -18.97 -3.30 1.96
CA VAL A 337 -18.59 -3.17 0.55
C VAL A 337 -19.82 -3.31 -0.31
N ARG A 338 -20.04 -2.32 -1.19
CA ARG A 338 -21.11 -2.30 -2.17
C ARG A 338 -20.53 -2.29 -3.57
N LEU A 339 -21.14 -3.02 -4.49
CA LEU A 339 -20.88 -2.89 -5.92
C LEU A 339 -22.00 -2.05 -6.52
N ALA A 340 -21.73 -0.78 -6.81
CA ALA A 340 -22.74 0.20 -7.19
C ALA A 340 -22.84 0.34 -8.71
N GLY A 341 -24.06 0.32 -9.21
CA GLY A 341 -24.39 0.70 -10.58
C GLY A 341 -24.31 2.22 -10.81
N PRO A 342 -24.57 2.69 -12.04
CA PRO A 342 -24.54 4.12 -12.37
C PRO A 342 -25.56 4.97 -11.58
N ASP A 343 -26.64 4.37 -11.09
CA ASP A 343 -27.65 5.00 -10.25
C ASP A 343 -27.32 4.95 -8.74
N GLY A 344 -26.17 4.34 -8.37
CA GLY A 344 -25.74 4.15 -6.98
C GLY A 344 -26.42 2.99 -6.27
N ALA A 345 -27.33 2.26 -6.92
CA ALA A 345 -27.91 1.04 -6.37
C ALA A 345 -26.91 -0.13 -6.46
N GLU A 346 -27.05 -1.10 -5.53
CA GLU A 346 -26.22 -2.30 -5.59
C GLU A 346 -26.60 -3.17 -6.79
N VAL A 347 -25.59 -3.61 -7.57
CA VAL A 347 -25.82 -4.49 -8.72
C VAL A 347 -26.03 -5.94 -8.28
N PRO A 348 -26.81 -6.73 -9.05
CA PRO A 348 -26.97 -8.17 -8.81
C PRO A 348 -25.65 -8.93 -8.86
N PRO A 349 -25.55 -10.11 -8.19
CA PRO A 349 -24.39 -10.99 -8.32
C PRO A 349 -24.08 -11.32 -9.80
N GLY A 350 -22.79 -11.29 -10.16
CA GLY A 350 -22.31 -11.50 -11.52
C GLY A 350 -22.29 -10.24 -12.39
N GLU A 351 -22.98 -9.17 -12.02
CA GLU A 351 -22.90 -7.88 -12.70
C GLU A 351 -21.73 -7.04 -12.17
N VAL A 352 -21.18 -6.21 -13.06
CA VAL A 352 -20.06 -5.32 -12.72
C VAL A 352 -20.61 -4.00 -12.18
N GLY A 353 -20.12 -3.62 -10.98
CA GLY A 353 -20.38 -2.33 -10.34
C GLY A 353 -19.12 -1.67 -9.83
N GLU A 354 -19.22 -0.37 -9.52
CA GLU A 354 -18.14 0.33 -8.84
C GLU A 354 -18.04 -0.12 -7.38
N LEU A 355 -16.86 -0.45 -6.92
CA LEU A 355 -16.59 -0.89 -5.56
C LEU A 355 -16.57 0.30 -4.62
N TRP A 356 -17.57 0.40 -3.74
CA TRP A 356 -17.65 1.39 -2.68
C TRP A 356 -17.35 0.75 -1.34
N VAL A 357 -16.66 1.50 -0.47
CA VAL A 357 -16.25 1.02 0.86
C VAL A 357 -16.72 1.99 1.93
N SER A 358 -17.31 1.45 3.01
CA SER A 358 -17.63 2.15 4.25
C SER A 358 -17.14 1.32 5.44
N GLY A 359 -16.75 1.96 6.52
CA GLY A 359 -16.28 1.25 7.72
C GLY A 359 -15.40 2.12 8.62
N ALA A 360 -15.11 1.57 9.80
CA ALA A 360 -14.32 2.28 10.81
C ALA A 360 -12.85 2.51 10.39
N ASN A 361 -12.33 1.73 9.44
CA ASN A 361 -10.99 1.85 8.87
C ASN A 361 -10.88 2.92 7.75
N VAL A 362 -12.03 3.42 7.23
CA VAL A 362 -12.04 4.45 6.20
C VAL A 362 -11.53 5.78 6.79
N MET A 363 -10.82 6.55 5.98
CA MET A 363 -10.29 7.86 6.37
C MET A 363 -11.39 8.77 6.96
N ALA A 364 -11.00 9.69 7.82
CA ALA A 364 -11.93 10.73 8.31
C ALA A 364 -12.29 11.76 7.21
N GLY A 365 -11.46 11.86 6.17
CA GLY A 365 -11.62 12.75 5.04
C GLY A 365 -10.29 13.20 4.46
N TYR A 366 -10.34 14.05 3.45
CA TYR A 366 -9.14 14.67 2.89
C TYR A 366 -8.77 15.95 3.64
N TRP A 367 -7.48 16.09 3.97
CA TRP A 367 -6.93 17.26 4.63
C TRP A 367 -7.24 18.56 3.88
N GLY A 368 -7.78 19.53 4.60
CA GLY A 368 -8.10 20.86 4.07
C GLY A 368 -9.31 20.91 3.13
N GLN A 369 -10.07 19.82 2.97
CA GLN A 369 -11.29 19.82 2.19
C GLN A 369 -12.53 20.01 3.09
N PRO A 370 -13.50 20.85 2.68
CA PRO A 370 -14.70 21.12 3.49
C PRO A 370 -15.67 19.93 3.51
N ASP A 371 -15.74 19.14 2.43
CA ASP A 371 -16.37 17.85 2.40
C ASP A 371 -15.34 16.77 2.73
N ASN A 372 -15.74 15.75 3.43
CA ASN A 372 -14.83 14.67 3.79
C ASN A 372 -14.45 13.76 2.60
N GLY A 373 -15.00 14.00 1.41
CA GLY A 373 -14.80 13.17 0.22
C GLY A 373 -15.44 11.78 0.32
N LEU A 374 -16.46 11.64 1.19
CA LEU A 374 -17.17 10.40 1.47
C LEU A 374 -18.68 10.61 1.29
N PRO A 375 -19.19 10.71 0.05
CA PRO A 375 -20.62 10.91 -0.21
C PRO A 375 -21.48 9.85 0.48
N GLY A 376 -22.42 10.28 1.32
CA GLY A 376 -23.27 9.35 2.07
C GLY A 376 -22.52 8.41 3.03
N GLY A 377 -21.25 8.71 3.40
CA GLY A 377 -20.41 7.86 4.24
C GLY A 377 -19.64 6.77 3.48
N TRP A 378 -19.65 6.79 2.14
CA TRP A 378 -18.98 5.81 1.30
C TRP A 378 -17.77 6.40 0.58
N PHE A 379 -16.69 5.64 0.56
CA PHE A 379 -15.57 5.92 -0.33
C PHE A 379 -15.83 5.27 -1.70
N HIS A 380 -15.94 6.09 -2.75
CA HIS A 380 -16.08 5.66 -4.13
C HIS A 380 -14.67 5.41 -4.70
N SER A 381 -14.33 4.13 -4.90
CA SER A 381 -12.95 3.74 -5.24
C SER A 381 -12.57 4.05 -6.69
N GLY A 382 -13.53 4.12 -7.58
CA GLY A 382 -13.33 4.15 -9.03
C GLY A 382 -12.86 2.80 -9.59
N ASP A 383 -12.77 1.75 -8.77
CA ASP A 383 -12.46 0.39 -9.21
C ASP A 383 -13.75 -0.36 -9.53
N LEU A 384 -13.75 -1.14 -10.60
CA LEU A 384 -14.87 -1.96 -11.04
C LEU A 384 -14.63 -3.41 -10.62
N ALA A 385 -15.69 -4.04 -10.12
CA ALA A 385 -15.64 -5.41 -9.62
C ALA A 385 -16.98 -6.13 -9.83
N HIS A 386 -16.98 -7.44 -9.79
CA HIS A 386 -18.17 -8.24 -9.64
C HIS A 386 -18.04 -9.22 -8.48
N ARG A 387 -19.18 -9.79 -8.04
CA ARG A 387 -19.21 -10.89 -7.06
C ARG A 387 -19.63 -12.18 -7.76
N ASP A 388 -18.96 -13.27 -7.43
CA ASP A 388 -19.41 -14.59 -7.83
C ASP A 388 -20.59 -15.07 -6.97
N ALA A 389 -21.07 -16.30 -7.23
CA ALA A 389 -22.19 -16.91 -6.51
C ALA A 389 -21.93 -17.10 -5.00
N ASP A 390 -20.65 -17.19 -4.58
CA ASP A 390 -20.25 -17.32 -3.19
C ASP A 390 -19.97 -15.95 -2.54
N GLY A 391 -20.20 -14.85 -3.26
CA GLY A 391 -19.95 -13.49 -2.81
C GLY A 391 -18.48 -13.07 -2.85
N CYS A 392 -17.61 -13.89 -3.43
CA CYS A 392 -16.20 -13.56 -3.61
C CYS A 392 -16.03 -12.47 -4.68
N ILE A 393 -15.24 -11.46 -4.39
CA ILE A 393 -15.07 -10.28 -5.23
C ILE A 393 -13.85 -10.48 -6.16
N GLU A 394 -14.07 -10.17 -7.45
CA GLU A 394 -13.02 -10.03 -8.44
C GLU A 394 -13.00 -8.59 -8.96
N VAL A 395 -11.84 -7.94 -8.88
CA VAL A 395 -11.62 -6.59 -9.41
C VAL A 395 -11.23 -6.70 -10.89
N VAL A 396 -12.08 -6.15 -11.76
CA VAL A 396 -11.90 -6.26 -13.21
C VAL A 396 -11.19 -5.06 -13.83
N GLY A 397 -11.08 -3.95 -13.11
CA GLY A 397 -10.34 -2.78 -13.60
C GLY A 397 -10.74 -1.48 -12.93
N ARG A 398 -10.38 -0.36 -13.58
CA ARG A 398 -10.79 0.97 -13.15
C ARG A 398 -11.81 1.55 -14.11
N SER A 399 -12.80 2.24 -13.58
CA SER A 399 -13.85 2.92 -14.36
C SER A 399 -13.25 3.84 -15.44
N LYS A 400 -12.25 4.64 -15.06
CA LYS A 400 -11.56 5.57 -15.99
C LYS A 400 -10.64 4.91 -17.01
N ASP A 401 -10.27 3.64 -16.80
CA ASP A 401 -9.39 2.89 -17.69
C ASP A 401 -10.17 1.90 -18.58
N MET A 402 -11.47 1.70 -18.30
CA MET A 402 -12.38 0.89 -19.10
C MET A 402 -12.47 1.46 -20.52
N ILE A 403 -12.40 0.57 -21.49
CA ILE A 403 -12.43 0.92 -22.93
C ILE A 403 -13.81 0.63 -23.45
N ILE A 404 -14.47 1.62 -24.05
CA ILE A 404 -15.79 1.44 -24.65
C ILE A 404 -15.62 1.31 -26.16
N SER A 405 -15.67 0.09 -26.66
CA SER A 405 -15.45 -0.23 -28.07
C SER A 405 -16.73 -0.76 -28.72
N GLY A 406 -17.34 0.03 -29.59
CA GLY A 406 -18.57 -0.38 -30.28
C GLY A 406 -19.77 -0.67 -29.35
N GLY A 407 -19.80 -0.05 -28.18
CA GLY A 407 -20.83 -0.28 -27.15
C GLY A 407 -20.49 -1.39 -26.14
N GLU A 408 -19.41 -2.11 -26.34
CA GLU A 408 -18.91 -3.16 -25.44
C GLU A 408 -17.90 -2.62 -24.44
N ASN A 409 -18.01 -2.99 -23.17
CA ASN A 409 -17.05 -2.67 -22.15
C ASN A 409 -15.89 -3.66 -22.18
N ILE A 410 -14.68 -3.15 -22.36
CA ILE A 410 -13.44 -3.93 -22.36
C ILE A 410 -12.60 -3.50 -21.16
N TYR A 411 -12.26 -4.46 -20.31
CA TYR A 411 -11.43 -4.23 -19.13
C TYR A 411 -9.97 -4.53 -19.46
N PRO A 412 -9.05 -3.53 -19.43
CA PRO A 412 -7.65 -3.73 -19.75
C PRO A 412 -6.98 -4.87 -18.99
N ALA A 413 -7.30 -5.04 -17.71
CA ALA A 413 -6.71 -6.06 -16.85
C ALA A 413 -6.94 -7.49 -17.38
N GLU A 414 -8.08 -7.76 -18.00
CA GLU A 414 -8.38 -9.07 -18.58
C GLU A 414 -7.42 -9.42 -19.72
N ILE A 415 -7.10 -8.43 -20.56
CA ILE A 415 -6.15 -8.62 -21.66
C ILE A 415 -4.71 -8.68 -21.10
N GLU A 416 -4.38 -7.81 -20.16
CA GLU A 416 -3.05 -7.73 -19.52
C GLU A 416 -2.71 -9.05 -18.81
N ASN A 417 -3.65 -9.68 -18.12
CA ASN A 417 -3.45 -10.98 -17.44
C ASN A 417 -3.08 -12.10 -18.42
N VAL A 418 -3.67 -12.10 -19.61
CA VAL A 418 -3.31 -13.09 -20.65
C VAL A 418 -1.95 -12.76 -21.27
N LEU A 419 -1.69 -11.48 -21.55
CA LEU A 419 -0.44 -11.03 -22.17
C LEU A 419 0.79 -11.35 -21.30
N VAL A 420 0.73 -11.09 -20.00
CA VAL A 420 1.84 -11.35 -19.06
C VAL A 420 2.18 -12.84 -19.00
N GLY A 421 1.21 -13.73 -19.24
CA GLY A 421 1.43 -15.17 -19.33
C GLY A 421 2.05 -15.66 -20.65
N LEU A 422 2.25 -14.79 -21.64
CA LEU A 422 2.86 -15.18 -22.91
C LEU A 422 4.38 -15.25 -22.82
N PRO A 423 5.03 -16.27 -23.44
CA PRO A 423 6.48 -16.34 -23.49
C PRO A 423 7.10 -15.08 -24.08
N GLY A 424 8.13 -14.56 -23.45
CA GLY A 424 8.85 -13.37 -23.90
C GLY A 424 8.22 -12.02 -23.49
N VAL A 425 7.08 -12.00 -22.81
CA VAL A 425 6.52 -10.79 -22.23
C VAL A 425 7.10 -10.58 -20.84
N GLN A 426 7.84 -9.49 -20.65
CA GLN A 426 8.31 -9.07 -19.33
C GLN A 426 7.23 -8.31 -18.59
N GLU A 427 6.52 -7.43 -19.31
CA GLU A 427 5.48 -6.56 -18.78
C GLU A 427 4.58 -6.08 -19.91
N CYS A 428 3.36 -5.68 -19.57
CA CYS A 428 2.45 -5.09 -20.54
C CYS A 428 1.50 -4.08 -19.90
N ALA A 429 0.90 -3.26 -20.73
CA ALA A 429 -0.23 -2.41 -20.39
C ALA A 429 -1.19 -2.32 -21.59
N VAL A 430 -2.49 -2.24 -21.31
CA VAL A 430 -3.52 -2.04 -22.32
C VAL A 430 -4.23 -0.73 -22.06
N VAL A 431 -4.39 0.06 -23.11
CA VAL A 431 -5.10 1.35 -23.05
C VAL A 431 -6.08 1.49 -24.21
N GLY A 432 -7.18 2.22 -23.97
CA GLY A 432 -8.09 2.64 -25.02
C GLY A 432 -7.48 3.82 -25.78
N VAL A 433 -7.58 3.77 -27.09
CA VAL A 433 -7.21 4.89 -27.98
C VAL A 433 -8.38 5.18 -28.89
N ALA A 434 -8.63 6.47 -29.17
CA ALA A 434 -9.74 6.90 -30.00
C ALA A 434 -9.74 6.24 -31.38
N ASP A 435 -10.92 5.80 -31.82
CA ASP A 435 -11.18 5.20 -33.14
C ASP A 435 -12.47 5.76 -33.72
N ALA A 436 -12.43 6.20 -34.97
CA ALA A 436 -13.56 6.85 -35.62
C ALA A 436 -14.77 5.95 -35.81
N ARG A 437 -14.59 4.63 -35.85
CA ARG A 437 -15.67 3.65 -36.08
C ARG A 437 -16.21 3.07 -34.78
N TRP A 438 -15.31 2.83 -33.80
CA TRP A 438 -15.65 2.06 -32.61
C TRP A 438 -15.71 2.90 -31.33
N GLY A 439 -15.46 4.23 -31.43
CA GLY A 439 -15.29 5.12 -30.28
C GLY A 439 -13.90 4.98 -29.69
N GLU A 440 -13.61 3.86 -29.06
CA GLU A 440 -12.27 3.49 -28.63
C GLU A 440 -11.92 2.07 -29.10
N VAL A 441 -10.61 1.79 -29.18
CA VAL A 441 -10.09 0.44 -29.42
C VAL A 441 -8.95 0.12 -28.47
N PRO A 442 -8.83 -1.14 -27.99
CA PRO A 442 -7.72 -1.54 -27.14
C PRO A 442 -6.41 -1.59 -27.93
N VAL A 443 -5.37 -1.03 -27.35
CA VAL A 443 -3.98 -1.08 -27.81
C VAL A 443 -3.14 -1.71 -26.72
N ALA A 444 -2.43 -2.80 -27.04
CA ALA A 444 -1.51 -3.46 -26.14
C ALA A 444 -0.11 -2.88 -26.32
N VAL A 445 0.54 -2.56 -25.20
CA VAL A 445 1.94 -2.16 -25.15
C VAL A 445 2.69 -3.19 -24.35
N ILE A 446 3.72 -3.80 -24.94
CA ILE A 446 4.48 -4.90 -24.36
C ILE A 446 5.94 -4.46 -24.18
N VAL A 447 6.49 -4.77 -23.01
CA VAL A 447 7.92 -4.72 -22.75
C VAL A 447 8.47 -6.15 -22.92
N PRO A 448 9.32 -6.40 -23.90
CA PRO A 448 9.91 -7.73 -24.10
C PRO A 448 10.83 -8.13 -22.94
N ALA A 449 10.83 -9.40 -22.59
CA ALA A 449 11.86 -9.95 -21.70
C ALA A 449 13.25 -9.88 -22.35
N PRO A 450 14.34 -9.73 -21.58
CA PRO A 450 15.70 -9.74 -22.12
C PRO A 450 15.96 -10.97 -22.98
N GLY A 451 16.40 -10.75 -24.24
CA GLY A 451 16.68 -11.82 -25.19
C GLY A 451 15.44 -12.45 -25.85
N ALA A 452 14.24 -12.01 -25.56
CA ALA A 452 13.03 -12.52 -26.22
C ALA A 452 13.00 -12.17 -27.71
N PRO A 453 12.65 -13.14 -28.60
CA PRO A 453 12.48 -12.86 -30.02
C PRO A 453 11.33 -11.88 -30.25
N ARG A 454 11.60 -10.73 -30.83
CA ARG A 454 10.56 -9.69 -31.05
C ARG A 454 9.48 -10.16 -32.03
N ASP A 455 9.79 -11.08 -32.92
CA ASP A 455 8.84 -11.63 -33.90
C ASP A 455 7.70 -12.41 -33.24
N THR A 456 7.96 -13.08 -32.10
CA THR A 456 6.92 -13.80 -31.34
C THR A 456 5.96 -12.86 -30.63
N LEU A 457 6.36 -11.61 -30.43
CA LEU A 457 5.56 -10.53 -29.82
C LEU A 457 5.00 -9.57 -30.88
N ALA A 458 5.09 -9.91 -32.17
CA ALA A 458 4.46 -9.16 -33.24
C ALA A 458 2.92 -9.23 -33.15
N PRO A 459 2.19 -8.25 -33.73
CA PRO A 459 0.73 -8.16 -33.60
C PRO A 459 -0.03 -9.45 -33.98
N GLY A 460 0.41 -10.17 -35.00
CA GLY A 460 -0.21 -11.43 -35.47
C GLY A 460 -0.17 -12.53 -34.39
N PRO A 461 1.02 -13.01 -34.00
CA PRO A 461 1.18 -14.05 -32.97
C PRO A 461 0.51 -13.70 -31.63
N VAL A 462 0.65 -12.44 -31.18
CA VAL A 462 0.03 -11.98 -29.92
C VAL A 462 -1.50 -12.04 -30.00
N ARG A 463 -2.08 -11.57 -31.11
CA ARG A 463 -3.54 -11.63 -31.30
C ARG A 463 -4.07 -13.05 -31.44
N GLU A 464 -3.33 -13.94 -32.06
CA GLU A 464 -3.66 -15.36 -32.15
C GLU A 464 -3.67 -16.02 -30.77
N ALA A 465 -2.64 -15.78 -29.96
CA ALA A 465 -2.54 -16.30 -28.59
C ALA A 465 -3.66 -15.75 -27.68
N LEU A 466 -4.06 -14.48 -27.84
CA LEU A 466 -5.18 -13.87 -27.13
C LEU A 466 -6.53 -14.44 -27.61
N ALA A 467 -6.71 -14.66 -28.92
CA ALA A 467 -7.98 -15.13 -29.49
C ALA A 467 -8.37 -16.55 -29.01
N ALA A 468 -7.40 -17.32 -28.54
CA ALA A 468 -7.62 -18.63 -27.93
C ALA A 468 -8.17 -18.53 -26.49
N ARG A 469 -8.13 -17.34 -25.85
CA ARG A 469 -8.38 -17.18 -24.42
C ARG A 469 -9.43 -16.10 -24.08
N ILE A 470 -9.59 -15.10 -24.94
CA ILE A 470 -10.55 -14.01 -24.73
C ILE A 470 -11.43 -13.77 -25.96
N ALA A 471 -12.57 -13.11 -25.75
CA ALA A 471 -13.51 -12.81 -26.82
C ALA A 471 -12.89 -11.91 -27.91
N ARG A 472 -13.33 -12.10 -29.17
CA ARG A 472 -12.74 -11.43 -30.33
C ARG A 472 -12.82 -9.89 -30.27
N PHE A 473 -13.88 -9.33 -29.70
CA PHE A 473 -14.05 -7.89 -29.57
C PHE A 473 -13.05 -7.26 -28.60
N LYS A 474 -12.47 -8.04 -27.67
CA LYS A 474 -11.45 -7.62 -26.71
C LYS A 474 -10.04 -7.62 -27.28
N LEU A 475 -9.83 -8.21 -28.46
CA LEU A 475 -8.50 -8.33 -29.05
C LEU A 475 -7.90 -6.95 -29.37
N PRO A 476 -6.66 -6.65 -28.95
CA PRO A 476 -6.00 -5.39 -29.24
C PRO A 476 -5.95 -5.12 -30.74
N ARG A 477 -6.29 -3.89 -31.14
CA ARG A 477 -6.20 -3.45 -32.53
C ARG A 477 -4.75 -3.34 -32.96
N GLU A 478 -3.91 -2.89 -32.07
CA GLU A 478 -2.48 -2.71 -32.25
C GLU A 478 -1.72 -3.34 -31.08
N VAL A 479 -0.51 -3.82 -31.38
CA VAL A 479 0.47 -4.28 -30.40
C VAL A 479 1.76 -3.52 -30.65
N LEU A 480 2.28 -2.85 -29.62
CA LEU A 480 3.48 -2.03 -29.69
C LEU A 480 4.50 -2.54 -28.68
N LEU A 481 5.76 -2.51 -29.06
CA LEU A 481 6.86 -2.88 -28.18
C LEU A 481 7.55 -1.59 -27.68
N LEU A 482 7.74 -1.49 -26.37
CA LEU A 482 8.52 -0.44 -25.73
C LEU A 482 9.62 -1.09 -24.88
N ASP A 483 10.67 -0.32 -24.59
CA ASP A 483 11.75 -0.78 -23.71
C ASP A 483 11.36 -0.63 -22.23
N ASP A 484 10.43 0.28 -21.89
CA ASP A 484 9.86 0.45 -20.54
C ASP A 484 8.49 1.12 -20.61
N LEU A 485 7.67 0.97 -19.56
CA LEU A 485 6.38 1.63 -19.40
C LEU A 485 6.51 2.88 -18.54
N PRO A 486 5.80 4.00 -18.88
CA PRO A 486 5.80 5.20 -18.04
C PRO A 486 5.20 4.92 -16.68
N ARG A 487 5.91 5.32 -15.61
CA ARG A 487 5.52 5.03 -14.22
C ARG A 487 5.39 6.27 -13.37
N SER A 488 4.56 6.15 -12.34
CA SER A 488 4.54 7.08 -11.22
C SER A 488 5.75 6.84 -10.30
N ALA A 489 6.01 7.78 -9.39
CA ALA A 489 7.01 7.62 -8.33
C ALA A 489 6.77 6.38 -7.44
N LEU A 490 5.55 5.85 -7.42
CA LEU A 490 5.15 4.62 -6.71
C LEU A 490 5.32 3.36 -7.57
N GLY A 491 5.84 3.48 -8.81
CA GLY A 491 6.05 2.37 -9.73
C GLY A 491 4.79 1.91 -10.48
N LYS A 492 3.63 2.55 -10.27
CA LYS A 492 2.40 2.23 -11.02
C LYS A 492 2.50 2.73 -12.46
N VAL A 493 2.06 1.93 -13.43
CA VAL A 493 1.99 2.33 -14.83
C VAL A 493 1.04 3.52 -15.00
N LEU A 494 1.51 4.56 -15.67
CA LEU A 494 0.75 5.77 -15.96
C LEU A 494 0.01 5.61 -17.29
N LYS A 495 -1.13 4.92 -17.30
CA LYS A 495 -1.97 4.70 -18.50
C LYS A 495 -2.34 5.99 -19.23
N PRO A 496 -2.69 7.12 -18.56
CA PRO A 496 -2.95 8.38 -19.27
C PRO A 496 -1.74 8.89 -20.06
N ARG A 497 -0.52 8.77 -19.51
CA ARG A 497 0.71 9.16 -20.21
C ARG A 497 0.99 8.23 -21.40
N LEU A 498 0.75 6.94 -21.20
CA LEU A 498 0.88 5.95 -22.27
C LEU A 498 -0.10 6.23 -23.41
N ARG A 499 -1.38 6.51 -23.09
CA ARG A 499 -2.40 6.91 -24.07
C ARG A 499 -1.97 8.15 -24.86
N ALA A 500 -1.53 9.21 -24.19
CA ALA A 500 -1.05 10.44 -24.86
C ALA A 500 0.15 10.18 -25.80
N MET A 501 1.08 9.31 -25.40
CA MET A 501 2.22 8.90 -26.26
C MET A 501 1.74 8.17 -27.53
N LEU A 502 0.72 7.33 -27.44
CA LEU A 502 0.15 6.58 -28.56
C LEU A 502 -0.65 7.48 -29.50
N GLU A 503 -1.44 8.39 -28.96
CA GLU A 503 -2.20 9.38 -29.72
C GLU A 503 -1.28 10.32 -30.50
N ALA A 504 -0.18 10.78 -29.89
CA ALA A 504 0.82 11.61 -30.58
C ALA A 504 1.49 10.88 -31.77
N ARG A 505 1.66 9.55 -31.68
CA ARG A 505 2.20 8.73 -32.79
C ARG A 505 1.21 8.56 -33.97
N ARG A 506 -0.10 8.72 -33.72
CA ARG A 506 -1.16 8.54 -34.72
C ARG A 506 -1.51 9.84 -35.44
N GLN A 507 -1.12 11.00 -34.89
CA GLN A 507 -1.31 12.26 -35.59
C GLN A 507 -0.32 12.32 -36.75
N PRO A 508 -0.79 12.44 -38.05
CA PRO A 508 0.10 12.68 -39.15
C PRO A 508 0.73 14.07 -38.94
N GLY A 509 2.06 14.16 -39.00
CA GLY A 509 2.81 15.40 -38.97
C GLY A 509 2.51 16.30 -40.17
#